data_3e71b678688aaf1316a2bd33d2ee20a2
#
_entry.id   3e71b678688aaf1316a2bd33d2ee20a2
#
_cell.length_a   1.000
_cell.length_b   1.000
_cell.length_c   1.000
_cell.angle_alpha   90.00
_cell.angle_beta   90.00
_cell.angle_gamma   90.00
#
_symmetry.space_group_name_H-M   'P 1'
#
loop_
_entity.id
_entity.type
_entity.pdbx_description
1 polymer ?
#
loop_
_entity_poly.entity_id
_entity_poly.type
_entity_poly.pdbx_seq_one_letter_code
_entity_poly.pdbx_strand_id
1 'polypeptide(L)'
;MMTFPFTGEFKVTAIFGASNQELWANNGHEGIDFASRGDKTIVSVTEGTVGWVKRSSTGFGNHVWVKNDDGYGCIYAHMSRIYVKAGDKVGAGTALGVQGATGNVTGPHLHFEVHASHTFYYHRDLINPANYLGINSYNLLGKIFTGGGSITYPKNESYVDTGTKDSDISFPGASGSSYDQSFIDAIVNSPLYKVIGDPIYGDILYGRKYRILIGDAHNNSIDVSNLRCTFEIKKTAYAEINYSIITVYNLSAKTESQMMTSASRVIVEAGYVTGQYGTIFDGFVFQAIRGKENGTDFYLKFICLDSSRYLDEAVVNLSLNNYATMRQVVYNCTKATTETINLGQIQVPDVSYPRGKALFGMAKDYMNQIARSANSTFYCEDGKANIIATATVPSNTIIELGPDSGLVGMPEQFQYGVRCRALLNPNIRLSSLYRLDNSKIIAAQRSLEENLAETFYKLDTEGIYRVYAITYIGDTRGQDWYMDIESVAQAGELPGYLQSYIDYGV
;
A
#
# COMPACT_ATOMS: atom_id res chain seq x y z
N MET A 1 35.79 2.13 -11.34
CA MET A 1 35.30 3.41 -10.72
C MET A 1 33.78 3.34 -10.71
N MET A 2 33.14 3.71 -9.61
CA MET A 2 31.65 3.66 -9.52
C MET A 2 31.06 5.01 -9.91
N THR A 3 29.90 5.01 -10.57
CA THR A 3 29.15 6.25 -10.91
C THR A 3 27.69 6.09 -10.46
N PHE A 4 26.91 7.17 -10.56
CA PHE A 4 25.44 7.10 -10.39
C PHE A 4 24.78 6.54 -11.66
N PRO A 5 23.55 6.03 -11.56
CA PRO A 5 22.83 5.45 -12.71
C PRO A 5 22.36 6.50 -13.75
N PHE A 6 22.58 7.79 -13.49
CA PHE A 6 22.38 8.90 -14.41
C PHE A 6 23.60 9.83 -14.39
N THR A 7 23.87 10.48 -15.49
CA THR A 7 24.99 11.45 -15.61
C THR A 7 24.58 12.89 -15.29
N GLY A 8 23.28 13.19 -15.31
CA GLY A 8 22.72 14.48 -14.94
C GLY A 8 22.07 14.50 -13.57
N GLU A 9 21.21 15.48 -13.33
CA GLU A 9 20.43 15.58 -12.10
C GLU A 9 19.33 14.52 -12.05
N PHE A 10 19.16 13.91 -10.87
CA PHE A 10 18.08 12.99 -10.59
C PHE A 10 17.64 13.11 -9.13
N LYS A 11 16.38 12.76 -8.86
CA LYS A 11 15.75 12.81 -7.54
C LYS A 11 15.47 11.40 -7.04
N VAL A 12 15.67 11.15 -5.76
CA VAL A 12 15.22 9.93 -5.08
C VAL A 12 13.72 10.03 -4.84
N THR A 13 12.94 9.12 -5.43
CA THR A 13 11.47 9.09 -5.35
C THR A 13 10.94 8.00 -4.43
N ALA A 14 11.70 6.93 -4.20
CA ALA A 14 11.44 5.95 -3.14
C ALA A 14 12.75 5.39 -2.61
N ILE A 15 12.77 4.97 -1.34
CA ILE A 15 13.97 4.45 -0.66
C ILE A 15 13.82 2.96 -0.39
N PHE A 16 14.96 2.28 -0.25
CA PHE A 16 15.01 0.87 0.13
C PHE A 16 14.32 0.63 1.48
N GLY A 17 13.49 -0.42 1.54
CA GLY A 17 12.71 -0.76 2.73
C GLY A 17 11.51 0.15 2.98
N ALA A 18 11.23 1.12 2.10
CA ALA A 18 10.00 1.90 2.21
C ALA A 18 8.78 1.00 2.02
N SER A 19 7.77 1.19 2.87
CA SER A 19 6.51 0.48 2.76
C SER A 19 5.54 1.31 1.91
N ASN A 20 5.33 0.93 0.67
CA ASN A 20 4.17 1.35 -0.11
C ASN A 20 3.41 0.10 -0.53
N GLN A 21 2.26 -0.13 0.09
CA GLN A 21 1.52 -1.38 0.03
C GLN A 21 0.94 -1.72 -1.34
N GLU A 22 0.80 -0.74 -2.23
CA GLU A 22 0.22 -0.97 -3.56
C GLU A 22 1.23 -1.50 -4.60
N LEU A 23 2.51 -1.26 -4.38
CA LEU A 23 3.55 -1.55 -5.38
C LEU A 23 4.51 -2.67 -4.96
N TRP A 24 4.70 -2.89 -3.65
CA TRP A 24 5.77 -3.78 -3.17
C TRP A 24 5.22 -4.88 -2.27
N ALA A 25 5.27 -6.11 -2.78
CA ALA A 25 4.82 -7.28 -2.05
C ALA A 25 5.71 -7.52 -0.80
N ASN A 26 5.08 -7.74 0.32
CA ASN A 26 5.54 -8.37 1.58
C ASN A 26 6.88 -7.95 2.23
N ASN A 27 7.87 -7.39 1.50
CA ASN A 27 9.21 -7.10 2.02
C ASN A 27 9.57 -5.60 2.05
N GLY A 28 8.64 -4.71 1.70
CA GLY A 28 8.92 -3.30 1.46
C GLY A 28 9.57 -3.09 0.09
N HIS A 29 10.01 -1.86 -0.19
CA HIS A 29 10.67 -1.52 -1.45
C HIS A 29 12.06 -2.16 -1.52
N GLU A 30 12.28 -3.02 -2.49
CA GLU A 30 13.47 -3.86 -2.61
C GLU A 30 14.67 -3.16 -3.27
N GLY A 31 14.43 -1.96 -3.77
CA GLY A 31 15.41 -1.10 -4.41
C GLY A 31 15.38 0.34 -3.92
N ILE A 32 15.90 1.20 -4.75
CA ILE A 32 15.76 2.65 -4.64
C ILE A 32 15.25 3.17 -5.97
N ASP A 33 14.28 4.10 -5.93
CA ASP A 33 13.74 4.69 -7.14
C ASP A 33 14.35 6.05 -7.39
N PHE A 34 14.77 6.26 -8.63
CA PHE A 34 15.35 7.49 -9.11
C PHE A 34 14.56 8.05 -10.30
N ALA A 35 14.20 9.33 -10.25
CA ALA A 35 13.63 10.05 -11.37
C ALA A 35 14.65 11.05 -11.93
N SER A 36 15.05 10.88 -13.18
CA SER A 36 15.91 11.85 -13.86
C SER A 36 15.18 13.18 -14.05
N ARG A 37 15.89 14.28 -13.85
CA ARG A 37 15.42 15.65 -14.08
C ARG A 37 15.92 16.25 -15.41
N GLY A 38 16.65 15.46 -16.19
CA GLY A 38 17.23 15.87 -17.48
C GLY A 38 17.33 14.70 -18.43
N ASP A 39 18.54 14.32 -18.82
CA ASP A 39 18.79 13.16 -19.66
C ASP A 39 18.33 11.87 -18.93
N LYS A 40 17.41 11.15 -19.56
CA LYS A 40 16.82 9.91 -19.04
C LYS A 40 17.65 8.67 -19.33
N THR A 41 18.84 8.81 -19.89
CA THR A 41 19.73 7.70 -20.18
C THR A 41 20.23 7.05 -18.89
N ILE A 42 19.89 5.78 -18.71
CA ILE A 42 20.35 4.96 -17.59
C ILE A 42 21.70 4.39 -17.97
N VAL A 43 22.68 4.53 -17.08
CA VAL A 43 24.04 4.01 -17.29
C VAL A 43 24.39 2.98 -16.23
N SER A 44 25.32 2.06 -16.58
CA SER A 44 25.86 1.12 -15.61
C SER A 44 26.65 1.86 -14.52
N VAL A 45 26.39 1.52 -13.25
CA VAL A 45 27.05 2.15 -12.10
C VAL A 45 28.49 1.69 -11.93
N THR A 46 28.87 0.55 -12.47
CA THR A 46 30.22 0.00 -12.39
C THR A 46 30.53 -0.90 -13.61
N GLU A 47 31.73 -1.46 -13.65
CA GLU A 47 32.14 -2.45 -14.65
C GLU A 47 31.46 -3.79 -14.39
N GLY A 48 31.14 -4.53 -15.47
CA GLY A 48 30.48 -5.81 -15.35
C GLY A 48 30.08 -6.43 -16.68
N THR A 49 29.25 -7.45 -16.59
CA THR A 49 28.68 -8.16 -17.76
C THR A 49 27.17 -8.23 -17.65
N VAL A 50 26.48 -7.87 -18.71
CA VAL A 50 25.02 -8.03 -18.78
C VAL A 50 24.67 -9.52 -18.67
N GLY A 51 24.05 -9.93 -17.57
CA GLY A 51 23.65 -11.31 -17.33
C GLY A 51 22.46 -11.71 -18.17
N TRP A 52 21.43 -10.84 -18.20
CA TRP A 52 20.25 -11.02 -19.03
C TRP A 52 19.50 -9.69 -19.21
N VAL A 53 18.62 -9.70 -20.21
CA VAL A 53 17.68 -8.61 -20.53
C VAL A 53 16.30 -9.21 -20.63
N LYS A 54 15.31 -8.60 -19.98
CA LYS A 54 13.91 -9.03 -20.06
C LYS A 54 13.01 -7.87 -20.45
N ARG A 55 11.97 -8.18 -21.22
CA ARG A 55 10.90 -7.26 -21.58
C ARG A 55 9.59 -7.82 -21.05
N SER A 56 8.87 -7.02 -20.29
CA SER A 56 7.61 -7.40 -19.66
C SER A 56 6.69 -6.19 -19.54
N SER A 57 5.40 -6.43 -19.56
CA SER A 57 4.37 -5.44 -19.21
C SER A 57 3.98 -5.48 -17.73
N THR A 58 4.56 -6.37 -16.92
CA THR A 58 4.25 -6.55 -15.49
C THR A 58 5.54 -6.60 -14.66
N GLY A 59 5.42 -6.45 -13.34
CA GLY A 59 6.55 -6.49 -12.41
C GLY A 59 7.59 -5.40 -12.73
N PHE A 60 8.86 -5.78 -12.90
CA PHE A 60 9.96 -4.89 -13.25
C PHE A 60 9.86 -4.25 -14.65
N GLY A 61 8.86 -4.61 -15.46
CA GLY A 61 8.76 -4.12 -16.83
C GLY A 61 9.96 -4.55 -17.67
N ASN A 62 10.43 -3.64 -18.55
CA ASN A 62 11.68 -3.85 -19.27
C ASN A 62 12.86 -3.60 -18.33
N HIS A 63 13.73 -4.58 -18.16
CA HIS A 63 14.81 -4.49 -17.19
C HIS A 63 16.06 -5.26 -17.61
N VAL A 64 17.19 -4.83 -17.05
CA VAL A 64 18.52 -5.36 -17.31
C VAL A 64 19.13 -5.80 -16.00
N TRP A 65 19.71 -7.00 -15.99
CA TRP A 65 20.54 -7.52 -14.92
C TRP A 65 22.01 -7.43 -15.32
N VAL A 66 22.81 -6.75 -14.50
CA VAL A 66 24.26 -6.66 -14.68
C VAL A 66 24.94 -7.40 -13.54
N LYS A 67 25.86 -8.29 -13.90
CA LYS A 67 26.80 -8.96 -12.98
C LYS A 67 28.02 -8.08 -12.90
N ASN A 68 28.19 -7.38 -11.81
CA ASN A 68 29.28 -6.42 -11.61
C ASN A 68 30.60 -7.16 -11.27
N ASP A 69 31.70 -6.63 -11.74
CA ASP A 69 33.04 -7.24 -11.50
C ASP A 69 33.45 -7.15 -10.01
N ASP A 70 32.77 -6.37 -9.19
CA ASP A 70 32.95 -6.29 -7.73
C ASP A 70 32.21 -7.40 -6.95
N GLY A 71 31.56 -8.33 -7.64
CA GLY A 71 30.87 -9.48 -7.04
C GLY A 71 29.38 -9.27 -6.77
N TYR A 72 28.87 -8.06 -6.93
CA TYR A 72 27.44 -7.74 -6.77
C TYR A 72 26.69 -7.89 -8.09
N GLY A 73 25.37 -7.99 -7.99
CA GLY A 73 24.47 -7.92 -9.13
C GLY A 73 23.54 -6.72 -9.03
N CYS A 74 23.28 -6.05 -10.16
CA CYS A 74 22.39 -4.90 -10.18
C CYS A 74 21.24 -5.09 -11.17
N ILE A 75 20.00 -4.73 -10.73
CA ILE A 75 18.83 -4.59 -11.60
C ILE A 75 18.60 -3.12 -11.91
N TYR A 76 18.33 -2.88 -13.19
CA TYR A 76 17.87 -1.58 -13.72
C TYR A 76 16.51 -1.81 -14.38
N ALA A 77 15.44 -1.34 -13.77
CA ALA A 77 14.08 -1.69 -14.16
C ALA A 77 13.24 -0.52 -14.68
N HIS A 78 12.05 -0.83 -15.19
CA HIS A 78 11.03 0.09 -15.73
C HIS A 78 11.46 0.88 -16.96
N MET A 79 12.43 0.36 -17.72
CA MET A 79 12.97 1.04 -18.89
C MET A 79 11.97 1.17 -20.04
N SER A 80 11.97 2.31 -20.74
CA SER A 80 11.28 2.48 -22.03
C SER A 80 12.05 1.83 -23.17
N ARG A 81 13.37 1.87 -23.10
CA ARG A 81 14.28 1.34 -24.13
C ARG A 81 15.49 0.69 -23.48
N ILE A 82 16.01 -0.39 -24.10
CA ILE A 82 17.21 -1.09 -23.67
C ILE A 82 18.23 -1.10 -24.82
N TYR A 83 19.48 -0.73 -24.52
CA TYR A 83 20.58 -0.61 -25.50
C TYR A 83 21.56 -1.78 -25.50
N VAL A 84 21.44 -2.71 -24.56
CA VAL A 84 22.35 -3.82 -24.33
C VAL A 84 21.66 -5.16 -24.49
N LYS A 85 22.45 -6.22 -24.65
CA LYS A 85 22.01 -7.63 -24.67
C LYS A 85 22.83 -8.48 -23.69
N ALA A 86 22.31 -9.65 -23.36
CA ALA A 86 23.03 -10.62 -22.54
C ALA A 86 24.43 -10.92 -23.10
N GLY A 87 25.42 -10.93 -22.24
CA GLY A 87 26.84 -11.15 -22.56
C GLY A 87 27.61 -9.86 -22.89
N ASP A 88 26.97 -8.72 -23.10
CA ASP A 88 27.69 -7.46 -23.35
C ASP A 88 28.52 -7.07 -22.12
N LYS A 89 29.77 -6.62 -22.37
CA LYS A 89 30.63 -6.01 -21.36
C LYS A 89 30.28 -4.53 -21.24
N VAL A 90 30.08 -4.07 -20.02
CA VAL A 90 29.75 -2.68 -19.69
C VAL A 90 30.75 -2.11 -18.69
N GLY A 91 31.12 -0.87 -18.86
CA GLY A 91 31.90 -0.09 -17.90
C GLY A 91 30.99 0.88 -17.14
N ALA A 92 31.52 1.48 -16.08
CA ALA A 92 30.83 2.62 -15.43
C ALA A 92 30.54 3.72 -16.45
N GLY A 93 29.27 4.19 -16.52
CA GLY A 93 28.86 5.18 -17.52
C GLY A 93 28.43 4.57 -18.88
N THR A 94 28.48 3.26 -19.07
CA THR A 94 27.93 2.64 -20.30
C THR A 94 26.41 2.71 -20.30
N ALA A 95 25.84 3.24 -21.38
CA ALA A 95 24.38 3.35 -21.55
C ALA A 95 23.74 1.96 -21.60
N LEU A 96 22.83 1.69 -20.68
CA LEU A 96 22.06 0.44 -20.60
C LEU A 96 20.68 0.60 -21.27
N GLY A 97 20.11 1.80 -21.22
CA GLY A 97 18.78 2.08 -21.77
C GLY A 97 18.27 3.46 -21.36
N VAL A 98 16.96 3.64 -21.41
CA VAL A 98 16.27 4.89 -21.10
C VAL A 98 15.24 4.65 -20.01
N GLN A 99 15.17 5.54 -19.02
CA GLN A 99 14.13 5.54 -18.00
C GLN A 99 12.75 5.54 -18.66
N GLY A 100 11.84 4.77 -18.11
CA GLY A 100 10.47 4.65 -18.62
C GLY A 100 9.47 4.39 -17.51
N ALA A 101 8.33 3.84 -17.90
CA ALA A 101 7.24 3.47 -17.00
C ALA A 101 6.64 2.11 -17.38
N THR A 102 7.47 1.14 -17.77
CA THR A 102 7.02 -0.21 -18.11
C THR A 102 6.89 -1.08 -16.86
N GLY A 103 5.95 -2.03 -16.86
CA GLY A 103 5.70 -2.88 -15.71
C GLY A 103 4.75 -2.26 -14.67
N ASN A 104 4.89 -2.66 -13.42
CA ASN A 104 4.01 -2.20 -12.33
C ASN A 104 4.56 -0.92 -11.71
N VAL A 105 4.19 0.24 -12.26
CA VAL A 105 4.68 1.56 -11.83
C VAL A 105 3.57 2.60 -11.75
N THR A 106 3.76 3.62 -10.92
CA THR A 106 2.86 4.77 -10.82
C THR A 106 3.29 5.96 -11.69
N GLY A 107 4.51 5.92 -12.23
CA GLY A 107 5.06 6.98 -13.09
C GLY A 107 6.48 6.67 -13.55
N PRO A 108 7.06 7.50 -14.44
CA PRO A 108 8.39 7.25 -15.00
C PRO A 108 9.49 7.37 -13.95
N HIS A 109 10.21 6.27 -13.68
CA HIS A 109 11.38 6.23 -12.81
C HIS A 109 12.30 5.07 -13.19
N LEU A 110 13.50 5.05 -12.65
CA LEU A 110 14.38 3.89 -12.60
C LEU A 110 14.21 3.24 -11.23
N HIS A 111 13.78 1.99 -11.19
CA HIS A 111 13.91 1.16 -10.01
C HIS A 111 15.27 0.44 -10.07
N PHE A 112 16.08 0.63 -9.03
CA PHE A 112 17.44 0.13 -8.94
C PHE A 112 17.63 -0.77 -7.73
N GLU A 113 17.99 -2.04 -7.97
CA GLU A 113 18.29 -3.00 -6.92
C GLU A 113 19.77 -3.41 -6.93
N VAL A 114 20.27 -3.76 -5.77
CA VAL A 114 21.61 -4.36 -5.58
C VAL A 114 21.47 -5.68 -4.84
N HIS A 115 22.08 -6.72 -5.38
CA HIS A 115 22.11 -8.07 -4.81
C HIS A 115 23.54 -8.45 -4.42
N ALA A 116 23.70 -9.16 -3.30
CA ALA A 116 24.99 -9.57 -2.74
C ALA A 116 25.72 -10.62 -3.58
N SER A 117 25.15 -11.10 -4.68
CA SER A 117 25.74 -12.14 -5.52
C SER A 117 25.35 -11.96 -6.99
N HIS A 118 26.04 -12.68 -7.88
CA HIS A 118 25.71 -12.78 -9.30
C HIS A 118 24.51 -13.69 -9.60
N THR A 119 23.98 -14.38 -8.59
CA THR A 119 22.79 -15.21 -8.73
C THR A 119 21.59 -14.38 -8.32
N PHE A 120 20.70 -14.15 -9.26
CA PHE A 120 19.48 -13.43 -9.00
C PHE A 120 18.46 -14.34 -8.32
N TYR A 121 18.05 -13.98 -7.13
CA TYR A 121 16.91 -14.56 -6.43
C TYR A 121 15.89 -13.46 -6.13
N TYR A 122 14.64 -13.66 -6.50
CA TYR A 122 13.55 -12.77 -6.12
C TYR A 122 13.49 -12.68 -4.59
N HIS A 123 13.45 -11.43 -4.07
CA HIS A 123 13.28 -11.12 -2.66
C HIS A 123 14.37 -11.64 -1.72
N ARG A 124 15.56 -11.94 -2.25
CA ARG A 124 16.71 -12.43 -1.45
C ARG A 124 18.01 -11.74 -1.82
N ASP A 125 18.93 -11.76 -0.88
CA ASP A 125 20.29 -11.20 -1.02
C ASP A 125 20.35 -9.73 -1.40
N LEU A 126 19.28 -8.97 -1.05
CA LEU A 126 19.14 -7.56 -1.33
C LEU A 126 19.99 -6.73 -0.37
N ILE A 127 20.67 -5.76 -0.91
CA ILE A 127 21.45 -4.76 -0.19
C ILE A 127 20.80 -3.40 -0.42
N ASN A 128 20.82 -2.53 0.61
CA ASN A 128 20.39 -1.14 0.42
C ASN A 128 21.25 -0.46 -0.65
N PRO A 129 20.66 -0.09 -1.82
CA PRO A 129 21.42 0.51 -2.90
C PRO A 129 22.09 1.84 -2.55
N ALA A 130 21.54 2.57 -1.57
CA ALA A 130 22.16 3.81 -1.07
C ALA A 130 23.55 3.54 -0.46
N ASN A 131 23.69 2.45 0.31
CA ASN A 131 24.98 2.06 0.88
C ASN A 131 25.95 1.64 -0.19
N TYR A 132 25.50 0.90 -1.20
CA TYR A 132 26.31 0.46 -2.33
C TYR A 132 26.82 1.66 -3.14
N LEU A 133 25.96 2.66 -3.40
CA LEU A 133 26.33 3.88 -4.12
C LEU A 133 27.11 4.90 -3.28
N GLY A 134 27.39 4.59 -2.01
CA GLY A 134 28.15 5.46 -1.12
C GLY A 134 27.39 6.75 -0.72
N ILE A 135 26.06 6.74 -0.81
CA ILE A 135 25.23 7.88 -0.38
C ILE A 135 24.69 7.64 1.03
N ASN A 136 24.63 8.70 1.82
CA ASN A 136 24.09 8.62 3.18
C ASN A 136 22.59 8.22 3.13
N SER A 137 22.23 7.11 3.77
CA SER A 137 20.88 6.56 3.75
C SER A 137 19.86 7.34 4.60
N TYR A 138 20.28 8.34 5.37
CA TYR A 138 19.36 9.16 6.16
C TYR A 138 18.72 10.28 5.32
N ASN A 139 17.40 10.39 5.36
CA ASN A 139 16.62 11.44 4.68
C ASN A 139 16.89 11.54 3.17
N LEU A 140 16.99 10.43 2.46
CA LEU A 140 17.23 10.38 1.02
C LEU A 140 16.01 10.76 0.18
N LEU A 141 14.81 10.46 0.67
CA LEU A 141 13.58 10.72 -0.07
C LEU A 141 13.48 12.21 -0.44
N GLY A 142 13.27 12.46 -1.72
CA GLY A 142 13.17 13.82 -2.25
C GLY A 142 14.49 14.54 -2.50
N LYS A 143 15.65 13.98 -2.08
CA LYS A 143 16.96 14.58 -2.37
C LYS A 143 17.31 14.49 -3.84
N ILE A 144 18.00 15.52 -4.31
CA ILE A 144 18.52 15.63 -5.67
C ILE A 144 20.02 15.37 -5.63
N PHE A 145 20.47 14.53 -6.55
CA PHE A 145 21.87 14.22 -6.79
C PHE A 145 22.24 14.60 -8.22
N THR A 146 23.49 14.90 -8.45
CA THR A 146 24.03 15.10 -9.79
C THR A 146 25.02 13.98 -10.08
N GLY A 147 24.73 13.19 -11.08
CA GLY A 147 25.68 12.20 -11.59
C GLY A 147 26.79 12.90 -12.39
N GLY A 148 27.91 12.23 -12.48
CA GLY A 148 29.07 12.71 -13.26
C GLY A 148 29.49 11.68 -14.30
N GLY A 149 30.35 12.10 -15.23
CA GLY A 149 30.94 11.25 -16.24
C GLY A 149 30.33 11.41 -17.64
N SER A 150 30.92 10.74 -18.61
CA SER A 150 30.47 10.73 -20.00
C SER A 150 29.67 9.46 -20.28
N ILE A 151 28.59 9.58 -21.05
CA ILE A 151 27.82 8.42 -21.50
C ILE A 151 28.58 7.73 -22.63
N THR A 152 28.80 6.43 -22.48
CA THR A 152 29.39 5.59 -23.53
C THR A 152 28.32 4.65 -24.06
N TYR A 153 27.98 4.77 -25.33
CA TYR A 153 27.00 3.86 -25.96
C TYR A 153 27.66 2.56 -26.40
N PRO A 154 26.99 1.40 -26.25
CA PRO A 154 27.52 0.13 -26.71
C PRO A 154 27.71 0.14 -28.24
N LYS A 155 28.84 -0.37 -28.72
CA LYS A 155 29.13 -0.53 -30.14
C LYS A 155 28.38 -1.75 -30.70
N ASN A 156 27.09 -1.62 -30.99
CA ASN A 156 26.31 -2.68 -31.59
C ASN A 156 25.72 -2.20 -32.93
N GLU A 157 26.28 -2.70 -34.04
CA GLU A 157 25.81 -2.41 -35.41
C GLU A 157 24.43 -3.03 -35.77
N SER A 158 23.84 -3.84 -34.88
CA SER A 158 22.57 -4.54 -35.11
C SER A 158 21.44 -4.14 -34.17
N TYR A 159 21.49 -2.94 -33.60
CA TYR A 159 20.40 -2.45 -32.79
C TYR A 159 19.21 -2.04 -33.69
N VAL A 160 18.23 -2.94 -33.80
CA VAL A 160 16.92 -2.59 -34.36
C VAL A 160 16.11 -1.96 -33.23
N ASP A 161 15.91 -0.67 -33.34
CA ASP A 161 15.03 0.07 -32.43
C ASP A 161 13.58 -0.42 -32.60
N THR A 162 13.15 -1.36 -31.78
CA THR A 162 11.75 -1.78 -31.65
C THR A 162 11.06 -1.05 -30.50
N GLY A 163 11.72 -0.05 -29.94
CA GLY A 163 11.14 0.80 -28.90
C GLY A 163 10.24 1.86 -29.53
N THR A 164 9.06 2.05 -28.99
CA THR A 164 8.23 3.23 -29.22
C THR A 164 9.07 4.49 -29.00
N LYS A 165 9.01 5.42 -29.96
CA LYS A 165 9.63 6.75 -29.79
C LYS A 165 9.01 7.41 -28.56
N ASP A 166 9.76 8.30 -27.88
CA ASP A 166 9.23 9.07 -26.73
C ASP A 166 7.90 9.79 -27.06
N SER A 167 7.64 10.06 -28.35
CA SER A 167 6.38 10.59 -28.88
C SER A 167 5.22 9.59 -28.92
N ASP A 168 5.49 8.28 -28.75
CA ASP A 168 4.49 7.22 -28.91
C ASP A 168 4.01 6.65 -27.57
N ILE A 169 4.53 7.17 -26.44
CA ILE A 169 4.01 6.86 -25.12
C ILE A 169 2.76 7.71 -24.89
N SER A 170 1.65 7.30 -25.46
CA SER A 170 0.34 7.82 -25.10
C SER A 170 -0.12 7.11 -23.84
N PHE A 171 -0.18 7.80 -22.73
CA PHE A 171 -0.94 7.34 -21.58
C PHE A 171 -2.43 7.33 -21.98
N PRO A 172 -3.23 6.35 -21.54
CA PRO A 172 -4.65 6.36 -21.80
C PRO A 172 -5.25 7.67 -21.24
N GLY A 173 -5.67 8.57 -22.14
CA GLY A 173 -6.28 9.85 -21.79
C GLY A 173 -5.50 11.13 -22.12
N ALA A 174 -4.25 11.05 -22.55
CA ALA A 174 -3.48 12.22 -22.97
C ALA A 174 -3.51 12.39 -24.48
N SER A 175 -4.28 13.31 -24.98
CA SER A 175 -4.18 13.79 -26.36
C SER A 175 -2.89 14.61 -26.51
N GLY A 176 -1.87 14.02 -27.14
CA GLY A 176 -0.81 14.63 -27.94
C GLY A 176 -0.23 15.99 -27.53
N SER A 177 0.14 16.20 -26.27
CA SER A 177 1.01 17.32 -25.91
C SER A 177 2.22 16.80 -25.17
N SER A 178 3.40 17.28 -25.57
CA SER A 178 4.63 17.13 -24.82
C SER A 178 4.34 17.45 -23.35
N TYR A 179 4.70 16.54 -22.42
CA TYR A 179 4.56 16.81 -21.00
C TYR A 179 5.26 18.14 -20.69
N ASP A 180 4.47 19.09 -20.25
CA ASP A 180 5.00 20.32 -19.72
C ASP A 180 5.81 19.96 -18.47
N GLN A 181 7.08 20.33 -18.44
CA GLN A 181 7.96 20.13 -17.30
C GLN A 181 7.34 20.72 -16.02
N SER A 182 6.50 21.74 -16.15
CA SER A 182 5.73 22.32 -15.05
C SER A 182 4.73 21.33 -14.42
N PHE A 183 4.21 20.38 -15.18
CA PHE A 183 3.32 19.33 -14.67
C PHE A 183 4.08 18.27 -13.86
N ILE A 184 5.24 17.84 -14.39
CA ILE A 184 6.14 16.96 -13.64
C ILE A 184 6.64 17.67 -12.37
N ASP A 185 6.98 18.95 -12.49
CA ASP A 185 7.42 19.78 -11.37
C ASP A 185 6.27 20.01 -10.35
N ALA A 186 5.03 20.11 -10.79
CA ALA A 186 3.86 20.20 -9.91
C ALA A 186 3.62 18.89 -9.15
N ILE A 187 3.83 17.72 -9.77
CA ILE A 187 3.75 16.42 -9.10
C ILE A 187 4.96 16.20 -8.17
N VAL A 188 6.15 16.56 -8.64
CA VAL A 188 7.41 16.34 -7.94
C VAL A 188 7.68 17.41 -6.86
N ASN A 189 7.19 18.62 -7.03
CA ASN A 189 7.36 19.76 -6.12
C ASN A 189 6.06 20.12 -5.38
N SER A 190 4.99 19.38 -5.58
CA SER A 190 3.78 19.52 -4.78
C SER A 190 4.14 19.36 -3.31
N PRO A 191 3.76 20.28 -2.45
CA PRO A 191 3.98 20.15 -1.03
C PRO A 191 3.24 18.92 -0.55
N LEU A 192 3.99 17.83 -0.29
CA LEU A 192 3.62 16.62 0.49
C LEU A 192 2.31 15.88 0.11
N TYR A 193 1.47 16.40 -0.79
CA TYR A 193 0.11 15.90 -1.01
C TYR A 193 -0.17 15.65 -2.49
N LYS A 194 -0.61 14.45 -2.82
CA LYS A 194 -1.27 14.15 -4.08
C LYS A 194 -2.77 14.23 -3.84
N VAL A 195 -3.44 15.17 -4.50
CA VAL A 195 -4.89 15.23 -4.53
C VAL A 195 -5.39 14.09 -5.42
N ILE A 196 -6.11 13.13 -4.83
CA ILE A 196 -6.83 12.10 -5.56
C ILE A 196 -8.29 12.57 -5.66
N GLY A 197 -8.85 12.62 -6.85
CA GLY A 197 -10.21 13.12 -7.08
C GLY A 197 -10.24 14.34 -8.01
N ASP A 198 -9.11 14.66 -8.65
CA ASP A 198 -9.11 15.66 -9.71
C ASP A 198 -9.86 15.09 -10.92
N PRO A 199 -10.97 15.73 -11.37
CA PRO A 199 -11.77 15.28 -12.50
C PRO A 199 -10.97 15.21 -13.82
N ILE A 200 -9.81 15.85 -13.92
CA ILE A 200 -8.90 15.76 -15.07
C ILE A 200 -8.26 14.37 -15.19
N TYR A 201 -8.15 13.59 -14.11
CA TYR A 201 -7.55 12.26 -14.09
C TYR A 201 -8.57 11.11 -14.07
N GLY A 202 -9.85 11.39 -14.30
CA GLY A 202 -10.82 10.37 -14.65
C GLY A 202 -11.26 9.47 -13.51
N ASP A 203 -11.39 9.99 -12.31
CA ASP A 203 -12.14 9.32 -11.25
C ASP A 203 -13.65 9.35 -11.55
N ILE A 204 -14.01 8.84 -12.73
CA ILE A 204 -15.40 8.61 -13.08
C ILE A 204 -15.87 7.42 -12.25
N LEU A 205 -16.57 7.70 -11.17
CA LEU A 205 -17.17 6.71 -10.29
C LEU A 205 -18.43 6.12 -10.95
N TYR A 206 -18.21 5.47 -12.11
CA TYR A 206 -19.26 4.87 -12.94
C TYR A 206 -18.93 3.45 -13.35
N GLY A 207 -19.93 2.60 -13.41
CA GLY A 207 -19.77 1.19 -13.77
C GLY A 207 -19.08 0.41 -12.67
N ARG A 208 -19.86 -0.18 -11.76
CA ARG A 208 -19.32 -1.01 -10.66
C ARG A 208 -18.45 -2.12 -11.20
N LYS A 209 -17.26 -2.24 -10.65
CA LYS A 209 -16.33 -3.35 -10.88
C LYS A 209 -16.09 -4.05 -9.54
N TYR A 210 -16.25 -5.36 -9.54
CA TYR A 210 -16.05 -6.17 -8.34
C TYR A 210 -15.55 -7.54 -8.71
N ARG A 211 -14.89 -8.18 -7.75
CA ARG A 211 -14.49 -9.58 -7.79
C ARG A 211 -14.59 -10.16 -6.39
N ILE A 212 -15.27 -11.28 -6.25
CA ILE A 212 -15.46 -11.94 -4.96
C ILE A 212 -15.00 -13.38 -5.10
N LEU A 213 -13.93 -13.70 -4.38
CA LEU A 213 -13.28 -15.00 -4.39
C LEU A 213 -13.48 -15.67 -3.04
N ILE A 214 -13.89 -16.92 -3.05
CA ILE A 214 -14.02 -17.77 -1.86
C ILE A 214 -13.06 -18.93 -2.02
N GLY A 215 -12.05 -19.00 -1.16
CA GLY A 215 -10.99 -20.01 -1.18
C GLY A 215 -11.21 -21.11 -0.15
N ASP A 216 -10.66 -22.29 -0.44
CA ASP A 216 -10.52 -23.38 0.52
C ASP A 216 -9.13 -23.41 1.17
N ALA A 217 -8.94 -24.30 2.14
CA ALA A 217 -7.65 -24.50 2.81
C ALA A 217 -6.53 -25.02 1.89
N HIS A 218 -6.86 -25.45 0.66
CA HIS A 218 -5.91 -26.01 -0.33
C HIS A 218 -5.57 -25.01 -1.44
N ASN A 219 -5.86 -23.72 -1.24
CA ASN A 219 -5.66 -22.63 -2.21
C ASN A 219 -6.48 -22.75 -3.51
N ASN A 220 -7.52 -23.58 -3.54
CA ASN A 220 -8.49 -23.50 -4.62
C ASN A 220 -9.47 -22.36 -4.32
N SER A 221 -9.78 -21.55 -5.30
CA SER A 221 -10.74 -20.45 -5.16
C SER A 221 -11.87 -20.55 -6.19
N ILE A 222 -13.06 -20.20 -5.75
CA ILE A 222 -14.25 -20.10 -6.60
C ILE A 222 -14.58 -18.61 -6.74
N ASP A 223 -14.69 -18.15 -7.98
CA ASP A 223 -15.13 -16.80 -8.30
C ASP A 223 -16.66 -16.77 -8.35
N VAL A 224 -17.27 -16.04 -7.43
CA VAL A 224 -18.72 -15.90 -7.30
C VAL A 224 -19.25 -14.56 -7.81
N SER A 225 -18.39 -13.77 -8.47
CA SER A 225 -18.72 -12.41 -8.93
C SER A 225 -19.92 -12.36 -9.90
N ASN A 226 -20.21 -13.44 -10.60
CA ASN A 226 -21.37 -13.52 -11.51
C ASN A 226 -22.72 -13.62 -10.79
N LEU A 227 -22.72 -13.96 -9.51
CA LEU A 227 -23.91 -14.07 -8.69
C LEU A 227 -24.25 -12.73 -8.02
N ARG A 228 -25.45 -12.62 -7.47
CA ARG A 228 -25.73 -11.52 -6.54
C ARG A 228 -24.95 -11.78 -5.26
N CYS A 229 -24.17 -10.78 -4.85
CA CYS A 229 -23.45 -10.79 -3.59
C CYS A 229 -23.72 -9.49 -2.86
N THR A 230 -23.90 -9.57 -1.55
CA THR A 230 -23.92 -8.38 -0.68
C THR A 230 -22.78 -8.49 0.31
N PHE A 231 -22.25 -7.35 0.71
CA PHE A 231 -21.20 -7.30 1.72
C PHE A 231 -21.37 -6.10 2.66
N GLU A 232 -21.05 -6.33 3.92
CA GLU A 232 -20.86 -5.32 4.96
C GLU A 232 -19.51 -5.62 5.61
N ILE A 233 -18.52 -4.78 5.32
CA ILE A 233 -17.13 -4.97 5.75
C ILE A 233 -16.78 -3.86 6.72
N LYS A 234 -16.52 -4.22 7.98
CA LYS A 234 -16.13 -3.28 9.03
C LYS A 234 -14.65 -3.35 9.29
N LYS A 235 -14.01 -2.19 9.34
CA LYS A 235 -12.59 -2.03 9.66
C LYS A 235 -12.41 -0.92 10.67
N THR A 236 -11.57 -1.15 11.68
CA THR A 236 -11.24 -0.15 12.70
C THR A 236 -9.73 -0.10 12.93
N ALA A 237 -9.21 1.09 13.22
CA ALA A 237 -7.79 1.29 13.53
C ALA A 237 -7.48 0.95 15.00
N TYR A 238 -8.00 -0.17 15.49
CA TYR A 238 -7.77 -0.69 16.84
C TYR A 238 -7.30 -2.13 16.77
N ALA A 239 -6.64 -2.59 17.84
CA ALA A 239 -6.17 -3.98 17.97
C ALA A 239 -7.32 -4.94 18.33
N GLU A 240 -8.44 -4.81 17.63
CA GLU A 240 -9.65 -5.61 17.80
C GLU A 240 -9.94 -6.44 16.55
N ILE A 241 -10.70 -7.51 16.73
CA ILE A 241 -11.13 -8.34 15.62
C ILE A 241 -12.27 -7.65 14.89
N ASN A 242 -12.03 -7.30 13.63
CA ASN A 242 -13.06 -6.80 12.76
C ASN A 242 -13.83 -7.98 12.13
N TYR A 243 -15.14 -7.96 12.25
CA TYR A 243 -15.98 -8.94 11.58
C TYR A 243 -16.65 -8.33 10.35
N SER A 244 -16.79 -9.14 9.32
CA SER A 244 -17.41 -8.75 8.06
C SER A 244 -18.41 -9.80 7.63
N ILE A 245 -19.45 -9.38 6.96
CA ILE A 245 -20.52 -10.24 6.47
C ILE A 245 -20.53 -10.20 4.94
N ILE A 246 -20.34 -11.34 4.30
CA ILE A 246 -20.46 -11.49 2.86
C ILE A 246 -21.56 -12.52 2.57
N THR A 247 -22.56 -12.15 1.77
CA THR A 247 -23.67 -13.02 1.43
C THR A 247 -23.70 -13.28 -0.07
N VAL A 248 -23.77 -14.54 -0.47
CA VAL A 248 -23.85 -14.98 -1.86
C VAL A 248 -25.20 -15.64 -2.09
N TYR A 249 -25.90 -15.22 -3.13
CA TYR A 249 -27.24 -15.68 -3.43
C TYR A 249 -27.25 -16.74 -4.54
N ASN A 250 -28.17 -17.68 -4.43
CA ASN A 250 -28.52 -18.66 -5.48
C ASN A 250 -27.32 -19.49 -5.99
N LEU A 251 -26.48 -19.95 -5.08
CA LEU A 251 -25.43 -20.91 -5.37
C LEU A 251 -26.04 -22.26 -5.83
N SER A 252 -25.31 -22.98 -6.70
CA SER A 252 -25.66 -24.35 -7.00
C SER A 252 -25.55 -25.24 -5.74
N ALA A 253 -26.41 -26.22 -5.56
CA ALA A 253 -26.39 -27.11 -4.39
C ALA A 253 -25.02 -27.78 -4.17
N LYS A 254 -24.30 -28.11 -5.26
CA LYS A 254 -22.95 -28.67 -5.22
C LYS A 254 -21.94 -27.66 -4.66
N THR A 255 -21.96 -26.46 -5.21
CA THR A 255 -21.02 -25.37 -4.79
C THR A 255 -21.32 -24.94 -3.37
N GLU A 256 -22.59 -24.80 -3.02
CA GLU A 256 -23.01 -24.47 -1.66
C GLU A 256 -22.52 -25.51 -0.64
N SER A 257 -22.74 -26.79 -0.89
CA SER A 257 -22.27 -27.88 -0.01
C SER A 257 -20.74 -27.88 0.12
N GLN A 258 -20.01 -27.61 -0.96
CA GLN A 258 -18.56 -27.48 -0.94
C GLN A 258 -18.13 -26.30 -0.09
N MET A 259 -18.72 -25.12 -0.29
CA MET A 259 -18.37 -23.92 0.46
C MET A 259 -18.71 -24.03 1.95
N MET A 260 -19.83 -24.67 2.30
CA MET A 260 -20.21 -24.90 3.70
C MET A 260 -19.16 -25.70 4.48
N THR A 261 -18.43 -26.59 3.79
CA THR A 261 -17.48 -27.50 4.44
C THR A 261 -16.02 -27.09 4.30
N SER A 262 -15.67 -26.38 3.22
CA SER A 262 -14.28 -26.12 2.87
C SER A 262 -13.90 -24.65 2.74
N ALA A 263 -14.86 -23.70 2.77
CA ALA A 263 -14.53 -22.28 2.68
C ALA A 263 -13.69 -21.83 3.89
N SER A 264 -12.53 -21.25 3.63
CA SER A 264 -11.59 -20.81 4.66
C SER A 264 -11.18 -19.36 4.52
N ARG A 265 -11.25 -18.77 3.31
CA ARG A 265 -10.82 -17.40 3.02
C ARG A 265 -11.78 -16.72 2.06
N VAL A 266 -12.03 -15.44 2.25
CA VAL A 266 -12.79 -14.60 1.32
C VAL A 266 -11.96 -13.37 0.98
N ILE A 267 -11.89 -13.06 -0.31
CA ILE A 267 -11.29 -11.83 -0.83
C ILE A 267 -12.39 -11.07 -1.58
N VAL A 268 -12.55 -9.80 -1.24
CA VAL A 268 -13.48 -8.88 -1.92
C VAL A 268 -12.68 -7.74 -2.53
N GLU A 269 -12.74 -7.63 -3.85
CA GLU A 269 -12.24 -6.50 -4.60
C GLU A 269 -13.43 -5.71 -5.12
N ALA A 270 -13.40 -4.39 -4.99
CA ALA A 270 -14.49 -3.54 -5.41
C ALA A 270 -13.98 -2.17 -5.87
N GLY A 271 -14.82 -1.48 -6.64
CA GLY A 271 -14.52 -0.16 -7.19
C GLY A 271 -15.31 0.10 -8.48
N TYR A 272 -14.66 0.75 -9.45
CA TYR A 272 -15.29 1.20 -10.70
C TYR A 272 -14.47 0.81 -11.93
N VAL A 273 -15.14 0.66 -13.08
CA VAL A 273 -14.51 0.21 -14.34
C VAL A 273 -13.47 1.20 -14.83
N THR A 274 -13.76 2.49 -14.73
CA THR A 274 -12.90 3.59 -15.21
C THR A 274 -12.22 4.36 -14.10
N GLY A 275 -12.43 3.95 -12.83
CA GLY A 275 -11.93 4.62 -11.65
C GLY A 275 -11.15 3.69 -10.75
N GLN A 276 -11.22 3.98 -9.48
CA GLN A 276 -10.49 3.27 -8.44
C GLN A 276 -11.06 1.86 -8.28
N TYR A 277 -10.17 0.88 -8.22
CA TYR A 277 -10.50 -0.53 -8.01
C TYR A 277 -9.41 -1.20 -7.19
N GLY A 278 -9.79 -1.99 -6.20
CA GLY A 278 -8.82 -2.69 -5.36
C GLY A 278 -9.47 -3.59 -4.33
N THR A 279 -8.63 -4.28 -3.57
CA THR A 279 -9.06 -5.14 -2.46
C THR A 279 -9.58 -4.28 -1.32
N ILE A 280 -10.81 -4.55 -0.90
CA ILE A 280 -11.43 -3.92 0.27
C ILE A 280 -11.53 -4.89 1.46
N PHE A 281 -11.34 -6.20 1.23
CA PHE A 281 -11.33 -7.21 2.29
C PHE A 281 -10.52 -8.43 1.88
N ASP A 282 -9.72 -8.93 2.82
CA ASP A 282 -9.02 -10.22 2.74
C ASP A 282 -8.99 -10.83 4.14
N GLY A 283 -9.81 -11.83 4.37
CA GLY A 283 -9.98 -12.41 5.69
C GLY A 283 -10.42 -13.89 5.66
N PHE A 284 -10.53 -14.45 6.86
CA PHE A 284 -10.88 -15.86 7.07
C PHE A 284 -12.36 -16.04 7.36
N VAL A 285 -12.92 -17.13 6.84
CA VAL A 285 -14.29 -17.54 7.15
C VAL A 285 -14.33 -18.11 8.56
N PHE A 286 -15.08 -17.46 9.43
CA PHE A 286 -15.37 -17.95 10.78
C PHE A 286 -16.57 -18.90 10.77
N GLN A 287 -17.63 -18.50 10.05
CA GLN A 287 -18.86 -19.30 9.98
C GLN A 287 -19.56 -19.10 8.64
N ALA A 288 -20.10 -20.17 8.07
CA ALA A 288 -21.01 -20.14 6.93
C ALA A 288 -22.44 -20.51 7.39
N ILE A 289 -23.42 -19.69 7.04
CA ILE A 289 -24.82 -19.85 7.44
C ILE A 289 -25.69 -19.88 6.20
N ARG A 290 -26.43 -20.97 6.04
CA ARG A 290 -27.44 -21.11 4.98
C ARG A 290 -28.75 -20.47 5.41
N GLY A 291 -29.39 -19.77 4.49
CA GLY A 291 -30.70 -19.19 4.73
C GLY A 291 -31.53 -19.05 3.45
N LYS A 292 -32.72 -18.52 3.63
CA LYS A 292 -33.65 -18.25 2.54
C LYS A 292 -34.28 -16.88 2.74
N GLU A 293 -34.26 -16.05 1.71
CA GLU A 293 -34.86 -14.76 1.66
C GLU A 293 -36.13 -14.77 0.77
N ASN A 294 -37.14 -14.00 1.13
CA ASN A 294 -38.38 -13.78 0.36
C ASN A 294 -39.06 -15.07 -0.16
N GLY A 295 -38.83 -16.19 0.52
CA GLY A 295 -39.46 -17.44 0.17
C GLY A 295 -38.90 -18.19 -1.06
N THR A 296 -38.04 -17.53 -1.87
CA THR A 296 -37.51 -18.10 -3.12
C THR A 296 -35.99 -18.10 -3.18
N ASP A 297 -35.33 -17.03 -2.74
CA ASP A 297 -33.89 -16.84 -2.88
C ASP A 297 -33.13 -17.51 -1.75
N PHE A 298 -32.34 -18.50 -2.07
CA PHE A 298 -31.41 -19.12 -1.13
C PHE A 298 -30.13 -18.26 -1.04
N TYR A 299 -29.59 -18.16 0.16
CA TYR A 299 -28.30 -17.49 0.36
C TYR A 299 -27.37 -18.30 1.25
N LEU A 300 -26.08 -18.08 1.04
CA LEU A 300 -25.01 -18.51 1.92
C LEU A 300 -24.32 -17.26 2.46
N LYS A 301 -24.43 -17.06 3.79
CA LYS A 301 -23.84 -15.93 4.50
C LYS A 301 -22.54 -16.40 5.15
N PHE A 302 -21.45 -15.71 4.84
CA PHE A 302 -20.15 -15.89 5.47
C PHE A 302 -19.94 -14.80 6.50
N ILE A 303 -19.69 -15.21 7.74
CA ILE A 303 -19.15 -14.34 8.78
C ILE A 303 -17.63 -14.50 8.69
N CYS A 304 -16.95 -13.41 8.39
CA CYS A 304 -15.51 -13.40 8.15
C CYS A 304 -14.80 -12.52 9.18
N LEU A 305 -13.60 -12.92 9.55
CA LEU A 305 -12.76 -12.20 10.51
C LEU A 305 -11.45 -11.81 9.83
N ASP A 306 -11.02 -10.57 10.05
CA ASP A 306 -9.71 -10.10 9.63
C ASP A 306 -8.70 -10.28 10.75
N SER A 307 -7.58 -10.96 10.42
CA SER A 307 -6.39 -11.11 11.29
C SER A 307 -6.67 -11.72 12.68
N SER A 308 -7.83 -12.38 12.87
CA SER A 308 -8.26 -12.88 14.19
C SER A 308 -7.28 -13.89 14.79
N ARG A 309 -6.72 -14.79 13.99
CA ARG A 309 -5.75 -15.78 14.47
C ARG A 309 -4.51 -15.12 15.08
N TYR A 310 -3.99 -14.10 14.43
CA TYR A 310 -2.85 -13.37 14.98
C TYR A 310 -3.23 -12.63 16.27
N LEU A 311 -4.38 -11.97 16.30
CA LEU A 311 -4.81 -11.21 17.46
C LEU A 311 -5.13 -12.07 18.68
N ASP A 312 -5.67 -13.28 18.48
CA ASP A 312 -6.15 -14.13 19.57
C ASP A 312 -5.26 -15.33 19.87
N GLU A 313 -4.47 -15.81 18.90
CA GLU A 313 -3.74 -17.07 19.04
C GLU A 313 -2.21 -16.92 18.93
N ALA A 314 -1.71 -15.75 18.46
CA ALA A 314 -0.28 -15.56 18.28
C ALA A 314 0.44 -15.38 19.62
N VAL A 315 1.26 -16.37 19.96
CA VAL A 315 2.12 -16.36 21.18
C VAL A 315 3.57 -16.20 20.75
N VAL A 316 4.24 -15.19 21.28
CA VAL A 316 5.66 -14.99 21.13
C VAL A 316 6.43 -15.60 22.30
N ASN A 317 7.53 -16.31 21.98
CA ASN A 317 8.47 -16.86 22.96
C ASN A 317 9.89 -16.73 22.40
N LEU A 318 10.56 -15.63 22.70
CA LEU A 318 11.92 -15.37 22.22
C LEU A 318 12.68 -14.42 23.13
N SER A 319 14.00 -14.44 22.99
CA SER A 319 14.91 -13.49 23.64
C SER A 319 15.69 -12.73 22.59
N LEU A 320 15.78 -11.43 22.75
CA LEU A 320 16.55 -10.53 21.89
C LEU A 320 17.80 -10.06 22.64
N ASN A 321 18.89 -9.91 21.90
CA ASN A 321 20.15 -9.40 22.44
C ASN A 321 20.02 -7.93 22.85
N ASN A 322 21.01 -7.44 23.59
CA ASN A 322 21.19 -6.03 23.88
C ASN A 322 21.27 -5.21 22.57
N TYR A 323 20.82 -3.96 22.64
CA TYR A 323 20.72 -3.02 21.50
C TYR A 323 19.77 -3.47 20.37
N ALA A 324 18.88 -4.44 20.61
CA ALA A 324 17.80 -4.71 19.67
C ALA A 324 16.93 -3.43 19.46
N THR A 325 16.65 -3.08 18.22
CA THR A 325 15.82 -1.91 17.91
C THR A 325 14.34 -2.20 18.12
N MET A 326 13.55 -1.15 18.36
CA MET A 326 12.09 -1.27 18.48
C MET A 326 11.49 -1.95 17.22
N ARG A 327 11.97 -1.61 16.02
CA ARG A 327 11.56 -2.23 14.75
C ARG A 327 11.90 -3.73 14.71
N GLN A 328 13.05 -4.15 15.24
CA GLN A 328 13.40 -5.57 15.33
C GLN A 328 12.46 -6.33 16.27
N VAL A 329 12.04 -5.71 17.38
CA VAL A 329 11.04 -6.32 18.28
C VAL A 329 9.73 -6.53 17.54
N VAL A 330 9.23 -5.49 16.84
CA VAL A 330 8.01 -5.58 16.00
C VAL A 330 8.13 -6.71 14.99
N TYR A 331 9.23 -6.75 14.22
CA TYR A 331 9.46 -7.81 13.22
C TYR A 331 9.41 -9.22 13.86
N ASN A 332 10.06 -9.40 15.00
CA ASN A 332 10.06 -10.69 15.67
C ASN A 332 8.67 -11.04 16.23
N CYS A 333 7.91 -10.08 16.70
CA CYS A 333 6.52 -10.30 17.13
C CYS A 333 5.62 -10.74 15.97
N THR A 334 5.92 -10.38 14.71
CA THR A 334 5.13 -10.83 13.56
C THR A 334 5.57 -12.17 12.98
N LYS A 335 6.80 -12.63 13.25
CA LYS A 335 7.39 -13.83 12.61
C LYS A 335 7.69 -14.97 13.58
N ALA A 336 8.10 -14.69 14.80
CA ALA A 336 8.48 -15.69 15.78
C ALA A 336 7.29 -16.04 16.72
N THR A 337 6.14 -16.30 16.14
CA THR A 337 4.88 -16.59 16.84
C THR A 337 4.28 -17.90 16.35
N THR A 338 3.31 -18.43 17.08
CA THR A 338 2.52 -19.61 16.64
C THR A 338 1.73 -19.31 15.38
N GLU A 339 1.20 -18.08 15.27
CA GLU A 339 0.52 -17.56 14.09
C GLU A 339 1.28 -16.34 13.56
N THR A 340 1.59 -16.31 12.29
CA THR A 340 2.37 -15.22 11.66
C THR A 340 1.46 -14.23 10.96
N ILE A 341 1.90 -12.95 10.93
CA ILE A 341 1.23 -11.90 10.17
C ILE A 341 2.25 -11.14 9.33
N ASN A 342 1.82 -10.58 8.21
CA ASN A 342 2.68 -9.73 7.39
C ASN A 342 2.85 -8.35 8.03
N LEU A 343 4.01 -7.73 7.79
CA LEU A 343 4.23 -6.34 8.16
C LEU A 343 3.47 -5.42 7.19
N GLY A 344 2.74 -4.49 7.76
CA GLY A 344 2.17 -3.35 7.06
C GLY A 344 3.04 -2.10 7.25
N GLN A 345 2.41 -0.96 7.49
CA GLN A 345 3.11 0.28 7.80
C GLN A 345 3.58 0.27 9.26
N ILE A 346 4.88 0.46 9.47
CA ILE A 346 5.49 0.47 10.80
C ILE A 346 6.21 1.79 11.03
N GLN A 347 5.55 2.67 11.77
CA GLN A 347 6.06 4.00 12.16
C GLN A 347 6.47 3.97 13.63
N VAL A 348 7.64 3.45 13.91
CA VAL A 348 8.24 3.45 15.25
C VAL A 348 9.54 4.22 15.23
N PRO A 349 9.90 4.91 16.34
CA PRO A 349 11.16 5.62 16.42
C PRO A 349 12.35 4.66 16.34
N ASP A 350 13.46 5.15 15.82
CA ASP A 350 14.70 4.37 15.74
C ASP A 350 15.43 4.38 17.10
N VAL A 351 14.84 3.66 18.06
CA VAL A 351 15.34 3.52 19.42
C VAL A 351 15.75 2.09 19.64
N SER A 352 16.92 1.87 20.24
CA SER A 352 17.40 0.56 20.66
C SER A 352 17.27 0.36 22.15
N TYR A 353 16.98 -0.87 22.55
CA TYR A 353 16.93 -1.26 23.97
C TYR A 353 18.35 -1.55 24.47
N PRO A 354 18.85 -0.84 25.49
CA PRO A 354 20.22 -1.02 25.98
C PRO A 354 20.48 -2.40 26.62
N ARG A 355 19.42 -3.08 27.03
CA ARG A 355 19.47 -4.45 27.62
C ARG A 355 18.72 -5.42 26.71
N GLY A 356 19.11 -6.70 26.76
CA GLY A 356 18.36 -7.77 26.12
C GLY A 356 16.90 -7.80 26.58
N LYS A 357 16.00 -8.22 25.71
CA LYS A 357 14.56 -8.27 25.99
C LYS A 357 14.05 -9.68 25.78
N ALA A 358 13.46 -10.27 26.81
CA ALA A 358 12.73 -11.52 26.72
C ALA A 358 11.25 -11.21 26.48
N LEU A 359 10.65 -11.89 25.52
CA LEU A 359 9.25 -11.78 25.16
C LEU A 359 8.60 -13.15 25.36
N PHE A 360 7.56 -13.21 26.20
CA PHE A 360 6.77 -14.42 26.44
C PHE A 360 5.32 -14.02 26.71
N GLY A 361 4.40 -14.40 25.81
CA GLY A 361 2.98 -14.07 25.92
C GLY A 361 2.35 -13.74 24.58
N MET A 362 1.19 -13.08 24.60
CA MET A 362 0.46 -12.72 23.39
C MET A 362 1.21 -11.68 22.56
N ALA A 363 1.34 -11.95 21.27
CA ALA A 363 2.02 -11.02 20.36
C ALA A 363 1.35 -9.65 20.31
N LYS A 364 0.01 -9.61 20.31
CA LYS A 364 -0.77 -8.35 20.34
C LYS A 364 -0.43 -7.44 21.50
N ASP A 365 -0.16 -8.00 22.69
CA ASP A 365 0.13 -7.21 23.88
C ASP A 365 1.47 -6.49 23.74
N TYR A 366 2.49 -7.18 23.21
CA TYR A 366 3.78 -6.57 22.91
C TYR A 366 3.67 -5.53 21.79
N MET A 367 2.88 -5.79 20.74
CA MET A 367 2.63 -4.82 19.67
C MET A 367 1.94 -3.57 20.21
N ASN A 368 0.92 -3.72 21.06
CA ASN A 368 0.25 -2.60 21.74
C ASN A 368 1.21 -1.84 22.68
N GLN A 369 2.02 -2.55 23.46
CA GLN A 369 3.02 -1.92 24.35
C GLN A 369 4.03 -1.09 23.55
N ILE A 370 4.51 -1.61 22.41
CA ILE A 370 5.42 -0.89 21.53
C ILE A 370 4.73 0.33 20.92
N ALA A 371 3.52 0.16 20.41
CA ALA A 371 2.74 1.25 19.82
C ALA A 371 2.52 2.39 20.84
N ARG A 372 2.08 2.08 22.05
CA ARG A 372 1.92 3.07 23.14
C ARG A 372 3.24 3.78 23.48
N SER A 373 4.35 3.03 23.61
CA SER A 373 5.66 3.62 23.92
C SER A 373 6.19 4.53 22.79
N ALA A 374 5.70 4.32 21.56
CA ALA A 374 6.04 5.11 20.39
C ALA A 374 5.00 6.22 20.09
N ASN A 375 4.04 6.46 20.97
CA ASN A 375 2.89 7.34 20.71
C ASN A 375 2.21 7.03 19.37
N SER A 376 1.95 5.76 19.15
CA SER A 376 1.42 5.18 17.91
C SER A 376 0.23 4.29 18.22
N THR A 377 -0.55 3.96 17.20
CA THR A 377 -1.66 3.01 17.28
C THR A 377 -1.30 1.74 16.52
N PHE A 378 -1.56 0.59 17.15
CA PHE A 378 -1.44 -0.73 16.52
C PHE A 378 -2.81 -1.22 16.08
N TYR A 379 -2.91 -1.72 14.84
CA TYR A 379 -4.08 -2.40 14.29
C TYR A 379 -3.69 -3.39 13.21
N CYS A 380 -4.59 -4.30 12.89
CA CYS A 380 -4.45 -5.24 11.78
C CYS A 380 -5.46 -4.92 10.68
N GLU A 381 -5.02 -5.00 9.42
CA GLU A 381 -5.87 -4.80 8.24
C GLU A 381 -5.41 -5.70 7.09
N ASP A 382 -6.34 -6.48 6.53
CA ASP A 382 -6.11 -7.38 5.38
C ASP A 382 -4.88 -8.29 5.59
N GLY A 383 -4.76 -8.90 6.77
CA GLY A 383 -3.66 -9.80 7.12
C GLY A 383 -2.31 -9.10 7.34
N LYS A 384 -2.31 -7.80 7.62
CA LYS A 384 -1.10 -7.02 7.89
C LYS A 384 -1.19 -6.31 9.23
N ALA A 385 -0.08 -6.32 9.98
CA ALA A 385 0.08 -5.58 11.22
C ALA A 385 0.61 -4.17 10.94
N ASN A 386 -0.09 -3.15 11.40
CA ASN A 386 0.24 -1.75 11.21
C ASN A 386 0.52 -1.07 12.56
N ILE A 387 1.53 -0.21 12.61
CA ILE A 387 1.78 0.70 13.73
C ILE A 387 1.95 2.09 13.14
N ILE A 388 0.97 2.97 13.39
CA ILE A 388 0.92 4.31 12.81
C ILE A 388 1.04 5.35 13.92
N ALA A 389 1.98 6.27 13.78
CA ALA A 389 2.20 7.34 14.75
C ALA A 389 1.00 8.29 14.79
N THR A 390 0.55 8.63 16.00
CA THR A 390 -0.64 9.47 16.23
C THR A 390 -0.46 10.89 15.68
N ALA A 391 0.75 11.43 15.79
CA ALA A 391 1.08 12.80 15.37
C ALA A 391 1.65 12.90 13.94
N THR A 392 1.91 11.78 13.27
CA THR A 392 2.55 11.78 11.95
C THR A 392 1.51 11.48 10.89
N VAL A 393 1.55 12.22 9.80
CA VAL A 393 0.71 11.96 8.62
C VAL A 393 1.14 10.65 7.98
N PRO A 394 0.30 9.59 7.98
CA PRO A 394 0.71 8.27 7.50
C PRO A 394 0.88 8.20 5.98
N SER A 395 0.26 9.14 5.27
CA SER A 395 0.21 9.18 3.81
C SER A 395 0.55 10.59 3.32
N ASN A 396 1.35 10.69 2.28
CA ASN A 396 1.59 11.93 1.55
C ASN A 396 0.43 12.28 0.61
N THR A 397 -0.68 11.58 0.71
CA THR A 397 -1.84 11.74 -0.17
C THR A 397 -3.03 12.16 0.66
N ILE A 398 -3.62 13.30 0.34
CA ILE A 398 -4.92 13.74 0.86
C ILE A 398 -5.94 13.52 -0.25
N ILE A 399 -7.03 12.85 0.10
CA ILE A 399 -8.14 12.61 -0.82
C ILE A 399 -9.14 13.75 -0.65
N GLU A 400 -9.39 14.51 -1.71
CA GLU A 400 -10.46 15.52 -1.68
C GLU A 400 -11.81 14.80 -1.74
N LEU A 401 -12.62 14.99 -0.69
CA LEU A 401 -13.93 14.38 -0.58
C LEU A 401 -15.01 15.46 -0.61
N GLY A 402 -15.66 15.57 -1.75
CA GLY A 402 -16.71 16.54 -2.00
C GLY A 402 -17.84 15.94 -2.84
N PRO A 403 -18.90 16.71 -3.13
CA PRO A 403 -20.02 16.24 -3.95
C PRO A 403 -19.59 15.70 -5.32
N ASP A 404 -18.57 16.30 -5.92
CA ASP A 404 -18.05 15.93 -7.24
C ASP A 404 -17.05 14.76 -7.20
N SER A 405 -16.54 14.41 -6.01
CA SER A 405 -15.55 13.34 -5.81
C SER A 405 -16.09 12.14 -5.01
N GLY A 406 -17.41 12.04 -4.88
CA GLY A 406 -18.07 10.87 -4.33
C GLY A 406 -18.61 11.01 -2.91
N LEU A 407 -18.62 12.20 -2.31
CA LEU A 407 -19.31 12.44 -1.04
C LEU A 407 -20.83 12.29 -1.21
N VAL A 408 -21.45 11.49 -0.36
CA VAL A 408 -22.90 11.24 -0.37
C VAL A 408 -23.55 11.88 0.85
N GLY A 409 -24.47 12.82 0.61
CA GLY A 409 -25.11 13.56 1.69
C GLY A 409 -24.22 14.63 2.31
N MET A 410 -24.49 14.98 3.54
CA MET A 410 -23.72 15.99 4.30
C MET A 410 -22.95 15.31 5.43
N PRO A 411 -21.67 15.65 5.62
CA PRO A 411 -20.91 15.17 6.76
C PRO A 411 -21.50 15.65 8.08
N GLU A 412 -21.40 14.82 9.10
CA GLU A 412 -21.93 15.12 10.44
C GLU A 412 -20.78 15.15 11.44
N GLN A 413 -20.74 16.18 12.28
CA GLN A 413 -19.88 16.19 13.44
C GLN A 413 -20.48 15.30 14.53
N PHE A 414 -19.68 14.47 15.14
CA PHE A 414 -20.05 13.69 16.32
C PHE A 414 -19.00 13.86 17.43
N GLN A 415 -19.16 13.18 18.54
CA GLN A 415 -18.36 13.39 19.74
C GLN A 415 -16.85 13.34 19.49
N TYR A 416 -16.35 12.46 18.63
CA TYR A 416 -14.92 12.22 18.42
C TYR A 416 -14.36 12.82 17.13
N GLY A 417 -15.19 13.34 16.24
CA GLY A 417 -14.72 13.89 14.98
C GLY A 417 -15.82 14.08 13.96
N VAL A 418 -15.64 13.56 12.76
CA VAL A 418 -16.58 13.70 11.64
C VAL A 418 -16.93 12.32 11.08
N ARG A 419 -18.23 12.12 10.84
CA ARG A 419 -18.77 10.98 10.11
C ARG A 419 -19.27 11.44 8.76
N CYS A 420 -18.93 10.69 7.72
CA CYS A 420 -19.44 10.97 6.37
C CYS A 420 -19.68 9.67 5.60
N ARG A 421 -20.55 9.76 4.61
CA ARG A 421 -20.79 8.69 3.63
C ARG A 421 -20.19 9.07 2.30
N ALA A 422 -19.51 8.13 1.67
CA ALA A 422 -18.93 8.32 0.34
C ALA A 422 -19.26 7.13 -0.57
N LEU A 423 -19.19 7.35 -1.88
CA LEU A 423 -19.17 6.26 -2.83
C LEU A 423 -17.96 5.37 -2.55
N LEU A 424 -18.11 4.08 -2.80
CA LEU A 424 -17.09 3.09 -2.47
C LEU A 424 -15.75 3.42 -3.15
N ASN A 425 -14.72 3.60 -2.36
CA ASN A 425 -13.38 3.96 -2.81
C ASN A 425 -12.32 3.11 -2.07
N PRO A 426 -11.69 2.13 -2.73
CA PRO A 426 -10.72 1.25 -2.09
C PRO A 426 -9.42 1.96 -1.67
N ASN A 427 -9.18 3.18 -2.14
CA ASN A 427 -8.00 3.97 -1.76
C ASN A 427 -8.19 4.70 -0.42
N ILE A 428 -9.43 4.85 0.06
CA ILE A 428 -9.69 5.33 1.41
C ILE A 428 -9.62 4.13 2.36
N ARG A 429 -8.54 4.06 3.12
CA ARG A 429 -8.25 2.99 4.07
C ARG A 429 -8.10 3.54 5.47
N LEU A 430 -7.92 2.66 6.44
CA LEU A 430 -7.58 3.06 7.80
C LEU A 430 -6.33 3.94 7.82
N SER A 431 -6.35 4.98 8.62
CA SER A 431 -5.29 6.00 8.71
C SER A 431 -5.08 6.87 7.46
N SER A 432 -5.89 6.73 6.41
CA SER A 432 -5.86 7.64 5.26
C SER A 432 -6.31 9.04 5.68
N LEU A 433 -5.79 10.04 4.98
CA LEU A 433 -6.21 11.43 5.13
C LEU A 433 -7.16 11.82 4.00
N TYR A 434 -8.19 12.54 4.36
CA TYR A 434 -9.06 13.18 3.39
C TYR A 434 -9.43 14.59 3.85
N ARG A 435 -9.81 15.43 2.89
CA ARG A 435 -10.23 16.81 3.15
C ARG A 435 -11.73 16.97 2.89
N LEU A 436 -12.40 17.67 3.82
CA LEU A 436 -13.78 18.11 3.70
C LEU A 436 -13.86 19.64 3.76
N ASP A 437 -14.87 20.17 3.11
CA ASP A 437 -15.28 21.56 3.31
C ASP A 437 -16.05 21.70 4.64
N ASN A 438 -15.37 22.26 5.64
CA ASN A 438 -15.94 22.43 6.99
C ASN A 438 -17.25 23.22 7.01
N SER A 439 -17.49 24.11 6.02
CA SER A 439 -18.73 24.89 5.94
C SER A 439 -19.95 24.03 5.66
N LYS A 440 -19.76 22.81 5.19
CA LYS A 440 -20.82 21.84 4.85
C LYS A 440 -21.03 20.78 5.93
N ILE A 441 -20.29 20.84 7.03
CA ILE A 441 -20.42 19.87 8.12
C ILE A 441 -21.59 20.26 9.01
N ILE A 442 -22.52 19.34 9.21
CA ILE A 442 -23.64 19.52 10.14
C ILE A 442 -23.11 19.40 11.57
N ALA A 443 -23.32 20.41 12.37
CA ALA A 443 -22.98 20.37 13.80
C ALA A 443 -23.79 19.28 14.52
N ALA A 444 -23.11 18.50 15.37
CA ALA A 444 -23.76 17.47 16.18
C ALA A 444 -24.85 18.10 17.10
N GLN A 445 -26.00 17.48 17.13
CA GLN A 445 -27.04 17.84 18.11
C GLN A 445 -26.68 17.18 19.45
N ARG A 446 -26.44 17.97 20.49
CA ARG A 446 -26.14 17.45 21.83
C ARG A 446 -27.38 16.83 22.45
N SER A 447 -27.27 15.61 22.95
CA SER A 447 -28.27 15.05 23.86
C SER A 447 -28.13 15.67 25.27
N LEU A 448 -29.20 15.64 26.04
CA LEU A 448 -29.19 16.18 27.44
C LEU A 448 -28.20 15.41 28.33
N GLU A 449 -27.90 14.14 28.02
CA GLU A 449 -26.97 13.32 28.74
C GLU A 449 -25.50 13.63 28.37
N GLU A 450 -25.25 14.07 27.12
CA GLU A 450 -23.91 14.45 26.63
C GLU A 450 -23.47 15.85 27.15
N ASN A 451 -24.36 16.65 27.69
CA ASN A 451 -23.98 17.92 28.32
C ASN A 451 -23.07 17.78 29.54
N LEU A 452 -22.92 16.58 30.09
CA LEU A 452 -22.03 16.27 31.20
C LEU A 452 -20.64 15.78 30.71
N ALA A 453 -20.48 15.43 29.43
CA ALA A 453 -19.20 15.04 28.84
C ALA A 453 -18.51 16.28 28.24
N GLU A 454 -17.40 16.65 28.77
CA GLU A 454 -16.79 17.97 28.66
C GLU A 454 -16.24 18.37 27.29
N THR A 455 -16.15 17.52 26.26
CA THR A 455 -15.43 17.95 25.06
C THR A 455 -15.88 17.25 23.78
N PHE A 456 -16.55 18.00 22.90
CA PHE A 456 -16.54 17.67 21.47
C PHE A 456 -15.14 17.94 20.92
N TYR A 457 -14.59 16.99 20.20
CA TYR A 457 -13.36 17.23 19.46
C TYR A 457 -13.58 18.35 18.44
N LYS A 458 -12.67 19.30 18.41
CA LYS A 458 -12.75 20.43 17.48
C LYS A 458 -12.59 19.91 16.05
N LEU A 459 -13.35 20.50 15.12
CA LEU A 459 -13.11 20.31 13.70
C LEU A 459 -11.68 20.76 13.36
N ASP A 460 -11.04 20.05 12.44
CA ASP A 460 -9.75 20.46 11.92
C ASP A 460 -9.84 21.80 11.20
N THR A 461 -8.88 22.71 11.43
CA THR A 461 -8.92 24.06 10.85
C THR A 461 -8.73 24.07 9.35
N GLU A 462 -8.03 23.08 8.81
CA GLU A 462 -7.73 22.90 7.37
C GLU A 462 -8.73 21.97 6.70
N GLY A 463 -9.67 21.41 7.47
CA GLY A 463 -10.65 20.43 6.99
C GLY A 463 -10.05 19.06 6.72
N ILE A 464 -8.89 18.74 7.29
CA ILE A 464 -8.20 17.47 7.06
C ILE A 464 -8.51 16.49 8.19
N TYR A 465 -9.01 15.32 7.81
CA TYR A 465 -9.44 14.28 8.75
C TYR A 465 -8.72 12.98 8.47
N ARG A 466 -8.42 12.25 9.55
CA ARG A 466 -7.80 10.92 9.51
C ARG A 466 -8.84 9.85 9.81
N VAL A 467 -8.94 8.89 8.92
CA VAL A 467 -9.88 7.76 9.02
C VAL A 467 -9.44 6.81 10.14
N TYR A 468 -10.36 6.47 11.05
CA TYR A 468 -10.12 5.44 12.05
C TYR A 468 -11.11 4.27 11.99
N ALA A 469 -12.26 4.45 11.36
CA ALA A 469 -13.19 3.36 11.09
C ALA A 469 -13.84 3.52 9.71
N ILE A 470 -14.06 2.39 9.05
CA ILE A 470 -14.70 2.31 7.74
C ILE A 470 -15.68 1.14 7.75
N THR A 471 -16.86 1.36 7.20
CA THR A 471 -17.80 0.29 6.87
C THR A 471 -18.10 0.35 5.37
N TYR A 472 -17.61 -0.62 4.59
CA TYR A 472 -17.95 -0.76 3.19
C TYR A 472 -19.25 -1.54 3.06
N ILE A 473 -20.20 -1.01 2.28
CA ILE A 473 -21.51 -1.62 2.05
C ILE A 473 -21.75 -1.72 0.56
N GLY A 474 -22.04 -2.93 0.09
CA GLY A 474 -22.29 -3.16 -1.32
C GLY A 474 -23.28 -4.28 -1.62
N ASP A 475 -24.05 -4.08 -2.69
CA ASP A 475 -24.87 -5.08 -3.34
C ASP A 475 -24.55 -5.08 -4.83
N THR A 476 -24.04 -6.20 -5.34
CA THR A 476 -23.59 -6.30 -6.75
C THR A 476 -24.74 -6.19 -7.75
N ARG A 477 -25.99 -6.33 -7.33
CA ARG A 477 -27.21 -6.22 -8.16
C ARG A 477 -28.21 -5.19 -7.65
N GLY A 478 -28.03 -4.72 -6.39
CA GLY A 478 -28.88 -3.70 -5.76
C GLY A 478 -28.33 -2.28 -5.93
N GLN A 479 -28.74 -1.37 -5.07
CA GLN A 479 -28.36 0.05 -5.13
C GLN A 479 -27.18 0.39 -4.21
N ASP A 480 -26.96 -0.37 -3.16
CA ASP A 480 -25.94 -0.10 -2.16
C ASP A 480 -24.54 -0.29 -2.76
N TRP A 481 -23.75 0.80 -2.76
CA TRP A 481 -22.38 0.81 -3.21
C TRP A 481 -21.66 2.04 -2.65
N TYR A 482 -21.45 2.02 -1.34
CA TYR A 482 -20.93 3.16 -0.60
C TYR A 482 -20.10 2.68 0.60
N MET A 483 -19.48 3.62 1.27
CA MET A 483 -18.79 3.41 2.52
C MET A 483 -19.13 4.50 3.52
N ASP A 484 -19.26 4.11 4.78
CA ASP A 484 -19.39 5.01 5.92
C ASP A 484 -18.02 5.16 6.56
N ILE A 485 -17.59 6.39 6.74
CA ILE A 485 -16.26 6.75 7.23
C ILE A 485 -16.42 7.48 8.55
N GLU A 486 -15.68 7.05 9.58
CA GLU A 486 -15.51 7.79 10.83
C GLU A 486 -14.07 8.25 10.96
N SER A 487 -13.87 9.49 11.34
CA SER A 487 -12.57 10.13 11.32
C SER A 487 -12.39 11.13 12.46
N VAL A 488 -11.13 11.35 12.82
CA VAL A 488 -10.72 12.40 13.76
C VAL A 488 -9.99 13.50 13.01
N ALA A 489 -9.83 14.68 13.61
CA ALA A 489 -8.95 15.72 13.08
C ALA A 489 -7.54 15.15 12.83
N GLN A 490 -6.82 15.67 11.84
CA GLN A 490 -5.51 15.17 11.41
C GLN A 490 -4.56 14.89 12.59
N ALA A 491 -4.46 15.81 13.54
CA ALA A 491 -3.65 15.67 14.75
C ALA A 491 -4.46 15.21 15.97
N GLY A 492 -5.72 14.78 15.76
CA GLY A 492 -6.59 14.32 16.83
C GLY A 492 -6.18 12.94 17.36
N GLU A 493 -6.33 12.76 18.66
CA GLU A 493 -6.18 11.45 19.29
C GLU A 493 -7.37 10.56 18.95
N LEU A 494 -7.13 9.26 18.88
CA LEU A 494 -8.22 8.30 18.74
C LEU A 494 -9.06 8.28 20.01
N PRO A 495 -10.38 8.05 19.89
CA PRO A 495 -11.29 8.05 21.03
C PRO A 495 -10.82 7.12 22.16
N GLY A 496 -10.53 7.68 23.33
CA GLY A 496 -9.90 6.97 24.44
C GLY A 496 -10.81 5.91 25.11
N TYR A 497 -12.11 5.92 24.86
CA TYR A 497 -13.01 4.90 25.43
C TYR A 497 -12.75 3.49 24.87
N LEU A 498 -12.24 3.41 23.64
CA LEU A 498 -11.81 2.15 23.04
C LEU A 498 -10.44 1.72 23.58
N GLN A 499 -9.66 2.65 24.12
CA GLN A 499 -8.42 2.34 24.84
C GLN A 499 -8.69 1.77 26.25
N SER A 500 -9.80 2.18 26.89
CA SER A 500 -10.16 1.69 28.22
C SER A 500 -10.66 0.24 28.22
N TYR A 501 -11.25 -0.26 27.14
CA TYR A 501 -11.58 -1.69 26.99
C TYR A 501 -10.33 -2.58 26.92
N ILE A 502 -9.19 -2.03 26.50
CA ILE A 502 -7.90 -2.73 26.44
C ILE A 502 -7.22 -2.77 27.83
N ASP A 503 -7.50 -1.79 28.70
CA ASP A 503 -6.90 -1.67 30.03
C ASP A 503 -7.59 -2.52 31.11
N TYR A 504 -8.84 -2.87 30.91
CA TYR A 504 -9.56 -3.84 31.75
C TYR A 504 -9.49 -5.22 31.11
N GLY A 505 -8.26 -5.80 31.08
CA GLY A 505 -8.06 -7.19 30.74
C GLY A 505 -8.89 -8.10 31.67
N VAL A 506 -10.08 -8.43 31.23
CA VAL A 506 -10.88 -9.54 31.74
C VAL A 506 -11.05 -10.52 30.58
#